data_942f5899b8dc8057f2c5d8382597f27c
#
_entry.id   942f5899b8dc8057f2c5d8382597f27c
#
_cell.length_a   1.000
_cell.length_b   1.000
_cell.length_c   1.000
_cell.angle_alpha   90.00
_cell.angle_beta   90.00
_cell.angle_gamma   90.00
#
_symmetry.space_group_name_H-M   'P 1'
#
loop_
_entity.id
_entity.type
_entity.pdbx_description
1 polymer ?
#
loop_
_entity_poly.entity_id
_entity_poly.type
_entity_poly.pdbx_seq_one_letter_code
_entity_poly.pdbx_strand_id
1 'polypeptide(L)'
;MKRISILLAICLLLGLPAQAAAPALFQCKSDQLGFSVTVPGVRQGEVIAEETDTGVNFYHAPSREKYGGEIGSVVVVSPRSDFFSGHYDDMAYQIIAMGKNQVFLWKAPGGGAPTGGDFLDAFRRVSSAFSMENLRKGLVSAQPDGWPKLQTTRHLAYLPVNGGLAHPNAPLTRGELAQMLYTLLDAGNKADSYQSPFSDAAGKDCAQAVAYLASYGILTGYADGTFRPDAPISRAAFAVLLHRCQFAAPVGQYGEEFVFADVPTGYWAETYIYSTKILGWLQGGTDRLFHPEREITRAEAVTAINRMLGRDESVTE
;
A
#
# COMPACT_ATOMS: atom_id res chain seq x y z
N MET A 1 29.01 4.98 -19.59
CA MET A 1 29.36 6.23 -18.87
C MET A 1 28.09 6.74 -18.22
N LYS A 2 27.95 6.53 -16.90
CA LYS A 2 26.77 6.94 -16.14
C LYS A 2 26.78 8.47 -16.01
N ARG A 3 25.72 9.11 -16.49
CA ARG A 3 25.53 10.55 -16.31
C ARG A 3 24.93 10.76 -14.92
N ILE A 4 25.75 11.30 -14.01
CA ILE A 4 25.29 11.80 -12.71
C ILE A 4 24.75 13.20 -12.96
N SER A 5 23.42 13.36 -12.91
CA SER A 5 22.80 14.68 -12.98
C SER A 5 22.74 15.28 -11.59
N ILE A 6 23.63 16.22 -11.31
CA ILE A 6 23.59 17.05 -10.09
C ILE A 6 22.63 18.20 -10.36
N LEU A 7 21.48 18.21 -9.72
CA LEU A 7 20.52 19.33 -9.78
C LEU A 7 21.03 20.50 -8.92
N LEU A 8 21.64 21.49 -9.56
CA LEU A 8 21.99 22.77 -8.96
C LEU A 8 20.77 23.71 -9.06
N ALA A 9 20.18 24.08 -7.93
CA ALA A 9 19.16 25.13 -7.88
C ALA A 9 19.84 26.51 -7.98
N ILE A 10 19.57 27.24 -9.06
CA ILE A 10 20.02 28.64 -9.25
C ILE A 10 19.00 29.57 -8.61
N CYS A 11 19.40 30.26 -7.53
CA CYS A 11 18.66 31.40 -6.99
C CYS A 11 19.14 32.71 -7.64
N LEU A 12 18.25 33.40 -8.33
CA LEU A 12 18.44 34.79 -8.78
C LEU A 12 18.22 35.74 -7.61
N LEU A 13 19.28 36.44 -7.21
CA LEU A 13 19.29 37.51 -6.20
C LEU A 13 18.81 38.84 -6.84
N LEU A 14 17.68 39.34 -6.37
CA LEU A 14 17.34 40.77 -6.42
C LEU A 14 17.48 41.33 -5.00
N GLY A 15 18.35 42.31 -4.84
CA GLY A 15 18.78 42.86 -3.54
C GLY A 15 17.64 43.58 -2.79
N LEU A 16 17.37 43.04 -1.61
CA LEU A 16 16.68 43.68 -0.47
C LEU A 16 17.47 43.37 0.80
N PRO A 17 17.45 44.20 1.86
CA PRO A 17 18.27 44.03 3.03
C PRO A 17 17.97 42.71 3.75
N ALA A 18 19.02 42.00 4.12
CA ALA A 18 19.00 40.65 4.66
C ALA A 18 18.25 40.55 5.98
N GLN A 19 16.97 40.32 5.91
CA GLN A 19 16.28 39.52 6.91
C GLN A 19 16.66 38.07 6.58
N ALA A 20 17.35 37.37 7.48
CA ALA A 20 17.80 36.01 7.26
C ALA A 20 16.60 35.17 6.83
N ALA A 21 16.51 34.88 5.55
CA ALA A 21 15.44 34.04 5.01
C ALA A 21 15.48 32.72 5.77
N ALA A 22 14.32 32.26 6.26
CA ALA A 22 14.23 30.96 6.88
C ALA A 22 14.84 29.93 5.90
N PRO A 23 15.70 29.03 6.41
CA PRO A 23 16.39 28.10 5.51
C PRO A 23 15.36 27.30 4.71
N ALA A 24 15.54 27.24 3.38
CA ALA A 24 14.65 26.55 2.48
C ALA A 24 14.52 25.10 2.93
N LEU A 25 13.28 24.60 2.96
CA LEU A 25 12.99 23.19 3.25
C LEU A 25 13.59 22.32 2.14
N PHE A 26 14.02 21.12 2.54
CA PHE A 26 14.47 20.12 1.57
C PHE A 26 13.33 19.73 0.65
N GLN A 27 13.57 19.88 -0.64
CA GLN A 27 12.68 19.43 -1.70
C GLN A 27 13.47 18.66 -2.74
N CYS A 28 12.96 17.51 -3.09
CA CYS A 28 13.45 16.70 -4.21
C CYS A 28 12.34 16.58 -5.26
N LYS A 29 12.69 16.73 -6.54
CA LYS A 29 11.78 16.55 -7.67
C LYS A 29 12.43 15.62 -8.67
N SER A 30 11.68 14.61 -9.11
CA SER A 30 12.04 13.73 -10.20
C SER A 30 11.01 13.86 -11.32
N ASP A 31 11.41 14.48 -12.41
CA ASP A 31 10.55 14.59 -13.61
C ASP A 31 10.46 13.26 -14.35
N GLN A 32 11.52 12.44 -14.32
CA GLN A 32 11.56 11.11 -14.91
C GLN A 32 10.57 10.16 -14.22
N LEU A 33 10.53 10.17 -12.89
CA LEU A 33 9.69 9.29 -12.09
C LEU A 33 8.32 9.90 -11.75
N GLY A 34 8.10 11.17 -12.13
CA GLY A 34 6.82 11.85 -12.02
C GLY A 34 6.38 12.18 -10.60
N PHE A 35 7.29 12.58 -9.71
CA PHE A 35 6.94 13.01 -8.36
C PHE A 35 7.85 14.10 -7.80
N SER A 36 7.38 14.72 -6.74
CA SER A 36 8.20 15.55 -5.87
C SER A 36 7.95 15.19 -4.40
N VAL A 37 8.94 15.38 -3.55
CA VAL A 37 8.81 15.17 -2.12
C VAL A 37 9.42 16.35 -1.36
N THR A 38 8.69 16.86 -0.36
CA THR A 38 9.16 17.88 0.58
C THR A 38 9.18 17.28 1.98
N VAL A 39 10.30 17.38 2.68
CA VAL A 39 10.44 16.82 4.03
C VAL A 39 10.54 17.96 5.05
N PRO A 40 9.55 18.12 5.92
CA PRO A 40 9.57 19.14 6.97
C PRO A 40 10.73 18.93 7.95
N GLY A 41 11.31 20.03 8.43
CA GLY A 41 12.40 19.98 9.42
C GLY A 41 13.78 19.61 8.85
N VAL A 42 13.89 19.38 7.55
CA VAL A 42 15.16 19.17 6.83
C VAL A 42 15.46 20.39 6.00
N ARG A 43 16.72 20.85 6.06
CA ARG A 43 17.18 22.00 5.27
C ARG A 43 17.79 21.53 3.94
N GLN A 44 17.68 22.38 2.94
CA GLN A 44 18.37 22.16 1.69
C GLN A 44 19.89 22.07 1.93
N GLY A 45 20.53 21.02 1.41
CA GLY A 45 21.97 20.74 1.62
C GLY A 45 22.27 19.76 2.76
N GLU A 46 21.31 19.43 3.64
CA GLU A 46 21.50 18.38 4.66
C GLU A 46 21.31 16.97 4.08
N VAL A 47 20.64 16.86 2.92
CA VAL A 47 20.35 15.61 2.24
C VAL A 47 20.82 15.66 0.79
N ILE A 48 21.47 14.59 0.36
CA ILE A 48 21.77 14.29 -1.04
C ILE A 48 20.68 13.33 -1.54
N ALA A 49 20.07 13.68 -2.67
CA ALA A 49 19.12 12.84 -3.39
C ALA A 49 19.78 12.33 -4.66
N GLU A 50 19.81 11.02 -4.84
CA GLU A 50 20.35 10.36 -6.04
C GLU A 50 19.25 9.59 -6.75
N GLU A 51 18.94 10.03 -7.97
CA GLU A 51 17.96 9.40 -8.82
C GLU A 51 18.52 8.11 -9.44
N THR A 52 17.68 7.09 -9.47
CA THR A 52 17.92 5.80 -10.12
C THR A 52 16.82 5.54 -11.15
N ASP A 53 16.91 4.45 -11.90
CA ASP A 53 15.89 4.09 -12.89
C ASP A 53 14.50 3.83 -12.25
N THR A 54 14.46 3.46 -10.97
CA THR A 54 13.24 3.03 -10.27
C THR A 54 12.97 3.79 -8.98
N GLY A 55 13.72 4.85 -8.67
CA GLY A 55 13.52 5.56 -7.42
C GLY A 55 14.52 6.67 -7.15
N VAL A 56 14.49 7.18 -5.92
CA VAL A 56 15.44 8.17 -5.41
C VAL A 56 15.97 7.72 -4.07
N ASN A 57 17.29 7.62 -3.96
CA ASN A 57 17.99 7.31 -2.71
C ASN A 57 18.35 8.61 -1.98
N PHE A 58 18.13 8.65 -0.67
CA PHE A 58 18.43 9.79 0.19
C PHE A 58 19.56 9.48 1.15
N TYR A 59 20.48 10.41 1.26
CA TYR A 59 21.66 10.29 2.10
C TYR A 59 21.85 11.56 2.94
N HIS A 60 22.26 11.39 4.19
CA HIS A 60 22.67 12.51 5.03
C HIS A 60 24.01 13.04 4.52
N ALA A 61 24.01 14.25 3.97
CA ALA A 61 25.14 14.81 3.27
C ALA A 61 26.43 14.85 4.12
N PRO A 62 26.42 15.34 5.39
CA PRO A 62 27.64 15.41 6.19
C PRO A 62 28.26 14.07 6.56
N SER A 63 27.47 12.99 6.64
CA SER A 63 28.00 11.67 7.05
C SER A 63 28.22 10.70 5.89
N ARG A 64 27.84 11.08 4.65
CA ARG A 64 27.86 10.19 3.50
C ARG A 64 29.24 9.62 3.20
N GLU A 65 30.26 10.47 3.14
CA GLU A 65 31.61 10.07 2.75
C GLU A 65 32.21 9.07 3.75
N LYS A 66 31.97 9.27 5.04
CA LYS A 66 32.59 8.48 6.11
C LYS A 66 31.79 7.22 6.48
N TYR A 67 30.47 7.28 6.40
CA TYR A 67 29.58 6.23 6.94
C TYR A 67 28.55 5.71 5.91
N GLY A 68 28.56 6.20 4.67
CA GLY A 68 27.52 5.93 3.69
C GLY A 68 26.29 6.81 3.87
N GLY A 69 25.90 7.11 5.10
CA GLY A 69 24.84 8.08 5.47
C GLY A 69 23.47 7.80 4.89
N GLU A 70 23.13 6.55 4.55
CA GLU A 70 21.86 6.20 3.95
C GLU A 70 20.69 6.51 4.89
N ILE A 71 19.69 7.24 4.39
CA ILE A 71 18.44 7.56 5.11
C ILE A 71 17.33 6.60 4.68
N GLY A 72 17.32 6.22 3.42
CA GLY A 72 16.33 5.35 2.77
C GLY A 72 16.05 5.78 1.35
N SER A 73 15.03 5.19 0.73
CA SER A 73 14.71 5.44 -0.68
C SER A 73 13.21 5.56 -0.92
N VAL A 74 12.83 6.45 -1.85
CA VAL A 74 11.54 6.38 -2.50
C VAL A 74 11.67 5.49 -3.72
N VAL A 75 10.97 4.37 -3.74
CA VAL A 75 10.91 3.42 -4.86
C VAL A 75 9.60 3.61 -5.60
N VAL A 76 9.67 3.69 -6.92
CA VAL A 76 8.50 3.84 -7.80
C VAL A 76 8.26 2.55 -8.55
N VAL A 77 7.12 1.94 -8.31
CA VAL A 77 6.68 0.72 -9.01
C VAL A 77 5.74 1.11 -10.12
N SER A 78 6.12 0.81 -11.37
CA SER A 78 5.33 1.10 -12.55
C SER A 78 5.53 -0.04 -13.59
N PRO A 79 4.47 -0.68 -14.09
CA PRO A 79 3.07 -0.40 -13.79
C PRO A 79 2.68 -0.77 -12.35
N ARG A 80 1.59 -0.17 -11.85
CA ARG A 80 1.08 -0.39 -10.49
C ARG A 80 0.74 -1.86 -10.20
N SER A 81 0.36 -2.66 -11.21
CA SER A 81 0.12 -4.10 -11.09
C SER A 81 1.32 -4.87 -10.54
N ASP A 82 2.54 -4.40 -10.81
CA ASP A 82 3.77 -5.07 -10.39
C ASP A 82 3.96 -5.02 -8.86
N PHE A 83 3.36 -4.03 -8.21
CA PHE A 83 3.34 -3.97 -6.74
C PHE A 83 2.74 -5.23 -6.11
N PHE A 84 1.74 -5.81 -6.74
CA PHE A 84 1.04 -7.00 -6.24
C PHE A 84 1.66 -8.33 -6.71
N SER A 85 2.83 -8.29 -7.32
CA SER A 85 3.56 -9.49 -7.75
C SER A 85 4.19 -10.30 -6.60
N GLY A 86 4.15 -9.76 -5.37
CA GLY A 86 4.79 -10.34 -4.18
C GLY A 86 6.24 -9.90 -3.96
N HIS A 87 6.85 -9.20 -4.92
CA HIS A 87 8.23 -8.72 -4.78
C HIS A 87 8.40 -7.65 -3.70
N TYR A 88 7.34 -6.91 -3.39
CA TYR A 88 7.33 -5.80 -2.43
C TYR A 88 6.62 -6.13 -1.12
N ASP A 89 6.32 -7.39 -0.88
CA ASP A 89 5.66 -7.87 0.35
C ASP A 89 6.65 -7.94 1.54
N ASP A 90 7.89 -7.51 1.34
CA ASP A 90 8.90 -7.38 2.38
C ASP A 90 8.60 -6.16 3.27
N MET A 91 8.84 -6.32 4.59
CA MET A 91 8.70 -5.26 5.60
C MET A 91 9.59 -4.04 5.37
N ALA A 92 10.60 -4.17 4.51
CA ALA A 92 11.45 -3.05 4.10
C ALA A 92 10.67 -1.99 3.31
N TYR A 93 9.51 -2.33 2.73
CA TYR A 93 8.73 -1.44 1.87
C TYR A 93 7.43 -1.00 2.55
N GLN A 94 7.18 0.30 2.56
CA GLN A 94 5.94 0.88 3.06
C GLN A 94 5.32 1.82 2.02
N ILE A 95 4.02 1.72 1.78
CA ILE A 95 3.33 2.57 0.80
C ILE A 95 3.29 4.02 1.31
N ILE A 96 3.85 4.94 0.53
CA ILE A 96 3.77 6.37 0.77
C ILE A 96 2.52 6.94 0.10
N ALA A 97 2.41 6.72 -1.22
CA ALA A 97 1.35 7.28 -2.05
C ALA A 97 1.11 6.41 -3.28
N MET A 98 0.03 6.73 -3.98
CA MET A 98 -0.30 6.11 -5.26
C MET A 98 -0.57 7.17 -6.32
N GLY A 99 0.03 6.98 -7.47
CA GLY A 99 -0.21 7.74 -8.69
C GLY A 99 -1.00 6.94 -9.71
N LYS A 100 -1.21 7.54 -10.89
CA LYS A 100 -1.97 6.96 -12.00
C LYS A 100 -1.29 5.74 -12.58
N ASN A 101 -1.02 4.74 -12.29
CA ASN A 101 -0.25 3.58 -12.75
C ASN A 101 1.07 3.41 -12.02
N GLN A 102 1.19 4.04 -10.85
CA GLN A 102 2.40 3.99 -10.06
C GLN A 102 2.07 3.77 -8.59
N VAL A 103 2.97 3.09 -7.86
CA VAL A 103 2.97 3.04 -6.40
C VAL A 103 4.29 3.61 -5.92
N PHE A 104 4.24 4.52 -4.96
CA PHE A 104 5.40 5.11 -4.32
C PHE A 104 5.61 4.44 -2.98
N LEU A 105 6.76 3.80 -2.83
CA LEU A 105 7.14 3.04 -1.65
C LEU A 105 8.29 3.74 -0.94
N TRP A 106 8.27 3.74 0.38
CA TRP A 106 9.45 3.99 1.19
C TRP A 106 10.17 2.67 1.46
N LYS A 107 11.44 2.63 1.11
CA LYS A 107 12.33 1.53 1.48
C LYS A 107 13.23 2.01 2.60
N ALA A 108 13.17 1.31 3.74
CA ALA A 108 14.05 1.58 4.86
C ALA A 108 15.53 1.35 4.49
N PRO A 109 16.48 2.06 5.14
CA PRO A 109 17.90 1.90 4.84
C PRO A 109 18.38 0.49 5.17
N GLY A 110 19.23 -0.07 4.32
CA GLY A 110 19.87 -1.38 4.54
C GLY A 110 21.06 -1.34 5.50
N GLY A 111 21.51 -0.14 5.88
CA GLY A 111 22.67 0.07 6.75
C GLY A 111 23.29 1.46 6.52
N GLY A 112 24.51 1.68 6.98
CA GLY A 112 25.25 2.94 6.73
C GLY A 112 24.91 4.09 7.67
N ALA A 113 24.19 3.83 8.77
CA ALA A 113 23.99 4.82 9.82
C ALA A 113 25.30 5.07 10.58
N PRO A 114 25.61 6.33 10.95
CA PRO A 114 26.73 6.61 11.84
C PRO A 114 26.57 5.90 13.17
N THR A 115 27.60 5.17 13.61
CA THR A 115 27.60 4.43 14.88
C THR A 115 28.09 5.27 16.06
N GLY A 116 28.52 6.50 15.81
CA GLY A 116 28.99 7.47 16.82
C GLY A 116 29.64 8.68 16.16
N GLY A 117 30.06 9.65 16.98
CA GLY A 117 30.78 10.85 16.54
C GLY A 117 29.88 12.03 16.17
N ASP A 118 30.50 13.04 15.56
CA ASP A 118 29.92 14.38 15.37
C ASP A 118 28.67 14.41 14.47
N PHE A 119 28.41 13.33 13.71
CA PHE A 119 27.27 13.28 12.78
C PHE A 119 26.05 12.55 13.32
N LEU A 120 26.16 11.83 14.44
CA LEU A 120 25.10 10.93 14.89
C LEU A 120 23.78 11.66 15.20
N ASP A 121 23.84 12.76 15.93
CA ASP A 121 22.64 13.52 16.30
C ASP A 121 22.00 14.22 15.10
N ALA A 122 22.84 14.81 14.23
CA ALA A 122 22.37 15.40 12.99
C ALA A 122 21.74 14.36 12.07
N PHE A 123 22.37 13.19 11.92
CA PHE A 123 21.83 12.06 11.15
C PHE A 123 20.49 11.59 11.72
N ARG A 124 20.39 11.37 13.04
CA ARG A 124 19.14 10.93 13.70
C ARG A 124 18.02 11.94 13.49
N ARG A 125 18.31 13.23 13.64
CA ARG A 125 17.33 14.30 13.41
C ARG A 125 16.83 14.30 11.96
N VAL A 126 17.74 14.24 11.00
CA VAL A 126 17.40 14.22 9.56
C VAL A 126 16.66 12.94 9.20
N SER A 127 17.17 11.77 9.59
CA SER A 127 16.52 10.48 9.26
C SER A 127 15.13 10.33 9.89
N SER A 128 14.92 10.81 11.12
CA SER A 128 13.60 10.80 11.77
C SER A 128 12.58 11.73 11.08
N ALA A 129 13.03 12.75 10.37
CA ALA A 129 12.16 13.61 9.57
C ALA A 129 11.60 12.90 8.33
N PHE A 130 12.25 11.84 7.83
CA PHE A 130 11.73 10.96 6.79
C PHE A 130 10.72 9.93 7.33
N SER A 131 9.91 10.34 8.30
CA SER A 131 8.83 9.53 8.82
C SER A 131 7.74 9.30 7.77
N MET A 132 7.01 8.19 7.89
CA MET A 132 5.90 7.89 6.97
C MET A 132 4.84 8.99 6.94
N GLU A 133 4.60 9.66 8.06
CA GLU A 133 3.67 10.78 8.14
C GLU A 133 4.13 11.95 7.26
N ASN A 134 5.40 12.35 7.40
CA ASN A 134 5.98 13.45 6.62
C ASN A 134 6.08 13.11 5.13
N LEU A 135 6.48 11.88 4.81
CA LEU A 135 6.56 11.41 3.43
C LEU A 135 5.19 11.40 2.76
N ARG A 136 4.15 10.89 3.42
CA ARG A 136 2.77 10.88 2.90
C ARG A 136 2.22 12.29 2.69
N LYS A 137 2.54 13.23 3.57
CA LYS A 137 2.12 14.64 3.43
C LYS A 137 2.93 15.39 2.38
N GLY A 138 4.20 15.06 2.24
CA GLY A 138 5.12 15.81 1.39
C GLY A 138 5.29 15.28 -0.03
N LEU A 139 4.87 14.04 -0.32
CA LEU A 139 4.98 13.47 -1.65
C LEU A 139 3.80 13.88 -2.53
N VAL A 140 4.10 14.48 -3.69
CA VAL A 140 3.12 14.87 -4.70
C VAL A 140 3.46 14.16 -6.00
N SER A 141 2.54 13.32 -6.49
CA SER A 141 2.66 12.69 -7.81
C SER A 141 2.30 13.70 -8.91
N ALA A 142 3.05 13.69 -10.00
CA ALA A 142 2.74 14.46 -11.21
C ALA A 142 1.45 13.99 -11.90
N GLN A 143 1.03 12.76 -11.64
CA GLN A 143 -0.22 12.17 -12.11
C GLN A 143 -1.00 11.63 -10.92
N PRO A 144 -1.61 12.51 -10.08
CA PRO A 144 -2.41 12.06 -8.97
C PRO A 144 -3.57 11.24 -9.52
N ASP A 145 -3.67 10.01 -9.09
CA ASP A 145 -4.84 9.19 -9.33
C ASP A 145 -5.74 9.27 -8.11
N GLY A 146 -7.03 9.47 -8.36
CA GLY A 146 -8.01 9.22 -7.32
C GLY A 146 -8.00 7.73 -6.98
N TRP A 147 -7.16 7.31 -6.05
CA TRP A 147 -7.20 5.94 -5.58
C TRP A 147 -8.59 5.61 -5.04
N PRO A 148 -9.18 4.48 -5.41
CA PRO A 148 -10.49 4.12 -4.92
C PRO A 148 -10.46 3.96 -3.40
N LYS A 149 -11.10 4.89 -2.70
CA LYS A 149 -11.23 4.84 -1.25
C LYS A 149 -12.46 4.03 -0.88
N LEU A 150 -12.31 3.18 0.12
CA LEU A 150 -13.47 2.50 0.70
C LEU A 150 -14.34 3.50 1.45
N GLN A 151 -15.65 3.39 1.27
CA GLN A 151 -16.65 4.17 2.00
C GLN A 151 -16.76 3.69 3.44
N THR A 152 -16.20 4.47 4.36
CA THR A 152 -16.26 4.16 5.80
C THR A 152 -17.49 4.76 6.48
N THR A 153 -18.07 5.83 5.90
CA THR A 153 -19.11 6.65 6.54
C THR A 153 -20.53 6.29 6.16
N ARG A 154 -20.72 5.56 5.05
CA ARG A 154 -22.06 5.12 4.62
C ARG A 154 -22.23 3.63 4.87
N HIS A 155 -23.32 3.26 5.55
CA HIS A 155 -23.77 1.88 5.64
C HIS A 155 -24.49 1.51 4.33
N LEU A 156 -23.73 1.00 3.36
CA LEU A 156 -24.28 0.52 2.10
C LEU A 156 -24.52 -0.98 2.22
N ALA A 157 -25.65 -1.46 1.71
CA ALA A 157 -25.85 -2.87 1.47
C ALA A 157 -24.91 -3.32 0.35
N TYR A 158 -23.88 -4.06 0.68
CA TYR A 158 -22.84 -4.47 -0.25
C TYR A 158 -22.79 -5.98 -0.50
N LEU A 159 -23.48 -6.78 0.31
CA LEU A 159 -23.57 -8.22 0.11
C LEU A 159 -24.58 -8.52 -1.01
N PRO A 160 -24.17 -9.18 -2.12
CA PRO A 160 -25.11 -9.62 -3.13
C PRO A 160 -26.12 -10.62 -2.52
N VAL A 161 -27.39 -10.38 -2.73
CA VAL A 161 -28.47 -11.27 -2.26
C VAL A 161 -29.14 -11.96 -3.45
N ASN A 162 -29.24 -13.27 -3.42
CA ASN A 162 -29.90 -14.06 -4.44
C ASN A 162 -31.31 -14.44 -3.99
N GLY A 163 -32.32 -14.02 -4.74
CA GLY A 163 -33.70 -14.28 -4.38
C GLY A 163 -34.14 -13.62 -3.05
N GLY A 164 -33.48 -12.52 -2.64
CA GLY A 164 -33.76 -11.81 -1.39
C GLY A 164 -33.16 -12.45 -0.13
N LEU A 165 -32.36 -13.52 -0.27
CA LEU A 165 -31.77 -14.25 0.85
C LEU A 165 -30.24 -14.05 0.90
N ALA A 166 -29.71 -13.83 2.11
CA ALA A 166 -28.28 -13.58 2.34
C ALA A 166 -27.43 -14.85 2.34
N HIS A 167 -28.01 -16.03 2.61
CA HIS A 167 -27.29 -17.31 2.71
C HIS A 167 -26.00 -17.25 3.53
N PRO A 168 -26.03 -16.89 4.83
CA PRO A 168 -24.85 -16.51 5.61
C PRO A 168 -23.78 -17.61 5.70
N ASN A 169 -24.20 -18.87 5.70
CA ASN A 169 -23.31 -20.02 5.83
C ASN A 169 -22.80 -20.57 4.48
N ALA A 170 -23.24 -20.00 3.35
CA ALA A 170 -22.72 -20.40 2.05
C ALA A 170 -21.31 -19.87 1.86
N PRO A 171 -20.43 -20.61 1.13
CA PRO A 171 -19.13 -20.09 0.73
C PRO A 171 -19.28 -18.80 -0.09
N LEU A 172 -18.41 -17.83 0.16
CA LEU A 172 -18.32 -16.63 -0.65
C LEU A 172 -17.55 -16.93 -1.93
N THR A 173 -18.11 -16.53 -3.09
CA THR A 173 -17.40 -16.68 -4.35
C THR A 173 -16.47 -15.49 -4.61
N ARG A 174 -15.50 -15.69 -5.50
CA ARG A 174 -14.56 -14.65 -5.94
C ARG A 174 -15.28 -13.49 -6.63
N GLY A 175 -16.30 -13.79 -7.43
CA GLY A 175 -17.15 -12.80 -8.10
C GLY A 175 -17.98 -11.98 -7.13
N GLU A 176 -18.59 -12.62 -6.13
CA GLU A 176 -19.34 -11.93 -5.08
C GLU A 176 -18.44 -11.00 -4.26
N LEU A 177 -17.25 -11.46 -3.87
CA LEU A 177 -16.29 -10.58 -3.18
C LEU A 177 -15.91 -9.38 -4.04
N ALA A 178 -15.68 -9.57 -5.34
CA ALA A 178 -15.41 -8.44 -6.23
C ALA A 178 -16.56 -7.42 -6.24
N GLN A 179 -17.81 -7.87 -6.31
CA GLN A 179 -18.98 -7.00 -6.22
C GLN A 179 -19.08 -6.28 -4.88
N MET A 180 -18.84 -6.97 -3.76
CA MET A 180 -18.83 -6.38 -2.43
C MET A 180 -17.82 -5.24 -2.32
N LEU A 181 -16.58 -5.49 -2.70
CA LEU A 181 -15.51 -4.50 -2.64
C LEU A 181 -15.76 -3.32 -3.59
N TYR A 182 -16.21 -3.60 -4.81
CA TYR A 182 -16.58 -2.57 -5.78
C TYR A 182 -17.72 -1.67 -5.28
N THR A 183 -18.72 -2.26 -4.62
CA THR A 183 -19.85 -1.50 -4.03
C THR A 183 -19.38 -0.57 -2.92
N LEU A 184 -18.41 -1.02 -2.12
CA LEU A 184 -17.83 -0.24 -1.03
C LEU A 184 -16.86 0.87 -1.47
N LEU A 185 -16.44 0.88 -2.74
CA LEU A 185 -15.56 1.92 -3.24
C LEU A 185 -16.31 3.20 -3.54
N ASP A 186 -15.64 4.34 -3.37
CA ASP A 186 -16.20 5.66 -3.62
C ASP A 186 -16.63 5.81 -5.10
N ALA A 187 -17.85 6.31 -5.30
CA ALA A 187 -18.44 6.45 -6.63
C ALA A 187 -17.69 7.43 -7.54
N GLY A 188 -16.97 8.41 -6.96
CA GLY A 188 -16.26 9.44 -7.71
C GLY A 188 -15.11 8.93 -8.58
N ASN A 189 -14.67 7.68 -8.34
CA ASN A 189 -13.52 7.08 -9.03
C ASN A 189 -13.91 5.90 -9.94
N LYS A 190 -15.19 5.60 -10.07
CA LYS A 190 -15.68 4.51 -10.93
C LYS A 190 -15.84 5.02 -12.35
N ALA A 191 -14.88 4.74 -13.22
CA ALA A 191 -15.02 5.02 -14.65
C ALA A 191 -15.97 3.99 -15.30
N ASP A 192 -16.77 4.47 -16.28
CA ASP A 192 -17.83 3.67 -16.88
C ASP A 192 -17.36 2.53 -17.81
N SER A 193 -16.07 2.41 -18.08
CA SER A 193 -15.57 1.43 -19.05
C SER A 193 -14.20 0.86 -18.70
N TYR A 194 -14.19 -0.16 -17.87
CA TYR A 194 -13.03 -1.05 -17.72
C TYR A 194 -13.29 -2.34 -18.50
N GLN A 195 -12.31 -2.79 -19.28
CA GLN A 195 -12.37 -4.11 -19.89
C GLN A 195 -11.69 -5.11 -18.97
N SER A 196 -12.38 -6.19 -18.67
CA SER A 196 -11.81 -7.28 -17.89
C SER A 196 -10.70 -7.96 -18.68
N PRO A 197 -9.52 -8.18 -18.08
CA PRO A 197 -8.48 -9.00 -18.68
C PRO A 197 -8.85 -10.51 -18.69
N PHE A 198 -9.97 -10.88 -18.06
CA PHE A 198 -10.37 -12.26 -17.84
C PHE A 198 -11.63 -12.57 -18.66
N SER A 199 -11.51 -13.48 -19.62
CA SER A 199 -12.61 -13.85 -20.51
C SER A 199 -13.77 -14.56 -19.81
N ASP A 200 -13.48 -15.32 -18.75
CA ASP A 200 -14.46 -16.08 -17.97
C ASP A 200 -15.29 -15.21 -17.00
N ALA A 201 -14.91 -13.96 -16.80
CA ALA A 201 -15.70 -12.98 -16.07
C ALA A 201 -16.63 -12.17 -16.99
N ALA A 202 -16.43 -12.23 -18.31
CA ALA A 202 -17.24 -11.47 -19.26
C ALA A 202 -18.71 -11.94 -19.25
N GLY A 203 -19.62 -10.96 -19.26
CA GLY A 203 -21.08 -11.22 -19.23
C GLY A 203 -21.64 -11.68 -17.89
N LYS A 204 -20.83 -11.78 -16.84
CA LYS A 204 -21.28 -12.05 -15.48
C LYS A 204 -21.60 -10.77 -14.72
N ASP A 205 -22.44 -10.85 -13.70
CA ASP A 205 -22.82 -9.70 -12.87
C ASP A 205 -21.62 -9.01 -12.22
N CYS A 206 -20.55 -9.76 -11.95
CA CYS A 206 -19.30 -9.23 -11.40
C CYS A 206 -18.33 -8.64 -12.44
N ALA A 207 -18.64 -8.68 -13.74
CA ALA A 207 -17.69 -8.33 -14.80
C ALA A 207 -17.08 -6.94 -14.63
N GLN A 208 -17.90 -5.92 -14.35
CA GLN A 208 -17.43 -4.56 -14.14
C GLN A 208 -16.59 -4.43 -12.86
N ALA A 209 -17.01 -5.06 -11.78
CA ALA A 209 -16.27 -5.09 -10.52
C ALA A 209 -14.89 -5.73 -10.68
N VAL A 210 -14.84 -6.87 -11.36
CA VAL A 210 -13.59 -7.59 -11.64
C VAL A 210 -12.67 -6.75 -12.53
N ALA A 211 -13.19 -6.17 -13.61
CA ALA A 211 -12.42 -5.32 -14.51
C ALA A 211 -11.81 -4.12 -13.79
N TYR A 212 -12.62 -3.44 -12.98
CA TYR A 212 -12.19 -2.27 -12.20
C TYR A 212 -11.11 -2.64 -11.18
N LEU A 213 -11.37 -3.61 -10.33
CA LEU A 213 -10.45 -4.03 -9.27
C LEU A 213 -9.15 -4.62 -9.83
N ALA A 214 -9.23 -5.32 -10.97
CA ALA A 214 -8.04 -5.81 -11.67
C ALA A 214 -7.20 -4.68 -12.27
N SER A 215 -7.81 -3.62 -12.79
CA SER A 215 -7.08 -2.46 -13.32
C SER A 215 -6.26 -1.75 -12.25
N TYR A 216 -6.66 -1.88 -10.97
CA TYR A 216 -5.91 -1.39 -9.82
C TYR A 216 -4.99 -2.46 -9.19
N GLY A 217 -4.95 -3.66 -9.73
CA GLY A 217 -4.14 -4.76 -9.19
C GLY A 217 -4.64 -5.33 -7.86
N ILE A 218 -5.85 -4.92 -7.41
CA ILE A 218 -6.46 -5.47 -6.19
C ILE A 218 -6.80 -6.94 -6.38
N LEU A 219 -7.41 -7.26 -7.52
CA LEU A 219 -7.69 -8.63 -7.95
C LEU A 219 -6.69 -9.10 -8.99
N THR A 220 -6.27 -10.35 -8.85
CA THR A 220 -5.45 -11.05 -9.84
C THR A 220 -6.16 -12.33 -10.26
N GLY A 221 -5.94 -12.73 -11.53
CA GLY A 221 -6.37 -14.02 -12.03
C GLY A 221 -5.37 -15.14 -11.72
N TYR A 222 -5.64 -16.29 -12.30
CA TYR A 222 -4.75 -17.44 -12.25
C TYR A 222 -3.73 -17.40 -13.41
N ALA A 223 -2.70 -18.22 -13.32
CA ALA A 223 -1.67 -18.30 -14.36
C ALA A 223 -2.20 -18.73 -15.74
N ASP A 224 -3.37 -19.36 -15.77
CA ASP A 224 -4.06 -19.76 -17.01
C ASP A 224 -4.88 -18.60 -17.65
N GLY A 225 -4.80 -17.39 -17.09
CA GLY A 225 -5.53 -16.22 -17.57
C GLY A 225 -7.01 -16.17 -17.16
N THR A 226 -7.48 -17.06 -16.30
CA THR A 226 -8.86 -17.07 -15.79
C THR A 226 -8.98 -16.31 -14.46
N PHE A 227 -10.18 -15.83 -14.15
CA PHE A 227 -10.51 -15.25 -12.84
C PHE A 227 -11.24 -16.23 -11.94
N ARG A 228 -12.04 -17.13 -12.52
CA ARG A 228 -12.91 -18.11 -11.86
C ARG A 228 -13.92 -17.45 -10.91
N PRO A 229 -14.83 -16.62 -11.42
CA PRO A 229 -15.72 -15.81 -10.60
C PRO A 229 -16.67 -16.65 -9.70
N ASP A 230 -17.06 -17.85 -10.14
CA ASP A 230 -17.95 -18.74 -9.39
C ASP A 230 -17.23 -19.65 -8.39
N ALA A 231 -15.89 -19.65 -8.40
CA ALA A 231 -15.12 -20.43 -7.45
C ALA A 231 -15.17 -19.78 -6.05
N PRO A 232 -15.27 -20.58 -4.98
CA PRO A 232 -15.17 -20.08 -3.62
C PRO A 232 -13.79 -19.49 -3.35
N ILE A 233 -13.72 -18.56 -2.40
CA ILE A 233 -12.45 -17.97 -1.98
C ILE A 233 -12.01 -18.57 -0.64
N SER A 234 -10.71 -18.89 -0.53
CA SER A 234 -10.13 -19.34 0.74
C SER A 234 -9.93 -18.18 1.72
N ARG A 235 -9.89 -18.49 3.01
CA ARG A 235 -9.64 -17.50 4.06
C ARG A 235 -8.29 -16.80 3.89
N ALA A 236 -7.26 -17.51 3.44
CA ALA A 236 -5.96 -16.94 3.13
C ALA A 236 -6.04 -15.91 1.99
N ALA A 237 -6.65 -16.28 0.86
CA ALA A 237 -6.83 -15.36 -0.26
C ALA A 237 -7.69 -14.14 0.11
N PHE A 238 -8.69 -14.33 0.96
CA PHE A 238 -9.52 -13.25 1.48
C PHE A 238 -8.70 -12.27 2.35
N ALA A 239 -7.84 -12.77 3.25
CA ALA A 239 -6.95 -11.93 4.06
C ALA A 239 -6.05 -11.04 3.19
N VAL A 240 -5.46 -11.59 2.13
CA VAL A 240 -4.65 -10.83 1.16
C VAL A 240 -5.48 -9.73 0.50
N LEU A 241 -6.71 -10.04 0.06
CA LEU A 241 -7.55 -9.06 -0.62
C LEU A 241 -8.03 -7.93 0.28
N LEU A 242 -8.27 -8.17 1.57
CA LEU A 242 -8.58 -7.11 2.53
C LEU A 242 -7.42 -6.09 2.60
N HIS A 243 -6.19 -6.54 2.67
CA HIS A 243 -5.03 -5.64 2.67
C HIS A 243 -4.87 -4.89 1.35
N ARG A 244 -5.00 -5.57 0.22
CA ARG A 244 -4.93 -4.92 -1.09
C ARG A 244 -5.97 -3.82 -1.26
N CYS A 245 -7.18 -4.01 -0.70
CA CYS A 245 -8.22 -2.97 -0.74
C CYS A 245 -7.93 -1.76 0.15
N GLN A 246 -7.24 -1.95 1.25
CA GLN A 246 -6.85 -0.88 2.16
C GLN A 246 -5.56 -0.18 1.72
N PHE A 247 -4.84 -0.74 0.74
CA PHE A 247 -3.52 -0.25 0.34
C PHE A 247 -2.56 -0.08 1.52
N ALA A 248 -2.77 -0.91 2.52
CA ALA A 248 -1.92 -0.99 3.69
C ALA A 248 -0.91 -2.12 3.50
N ALA A 249 0.36 -1.84 3.77
CA ALA A 249 1.32 -2.91 3.97
C ALA A 249 0.88 -3.76 5.16
N PRO A 250 1.06 -5.08 5.11
CA PRO A 250 0.79 -5.91 6.25
C PRO A 250 1.66 -5.50 7.46
N VAL A 251 1.15 -5.69 8.66
CA VAL A 251 1.91 -5.43 9.89
C VAL A 251 3.03 -6.46 9.97
N GLY A 252 4.26 -6.02 9.93
CA GLY A 252 5.40 -6.87 9.67
C GLY A 252 6.07 -7.53 10.88
N GLN A 253 5.64 -7.22 12.11
CA GLN A 253 6.18 -7.86 13.33
C GLN A 253 5.03 -8.37 14.19
N TYR A 254 5.10 -9.64 14.56
CA TYR A 254 4.15 -10.29 15.46
C TYR A 254 4.91 -11.22 16.42
N GLY A 255 4.44 -11.29 17.67
CA GLY A 255 4.99 -12.19 18.66
C GLY A 255 4.50 -13.63 18.47
N GLU A 256 5.12 -14.58 19.18
CA GLU A 256 4.75 -16.00 19.13
C GLU A 256 3.28 -16.27 19.51
N GLU A 257 2.68 -15.38 20.30
CA GLU A 257 1.26 -15.47 20.69
C GLU A 257 0.29 -15.26 19.51
N PHE A 258 0.77 -14.74 18.39
CA PHE A 258 -0.02 -14.56 17.18
C PHE A 258 0.09 -15.72 16.19
N VAL A 259 0.98 -16.68 16.43
CA VAL A 259 1.25 -17.77 15.51
C VAL A 259 0.11 -18.80 15.50
N PHE A 260 -0.30 -19.22 14.31
CA PHE A 260 -1.22 -20.34 14.11
C PHE A 260 -0.44 -21.58 13.67
N ALA A 261 -0.73 -22.71 14.27
CA ALA A 261 -0.02 -23.95 13.99
C ALA A 261 -0.19 -24.45 12.54
N ASP A 262 -1.27 -24.04 11.89
CA ASP A 262 -1.60 -24.38 10.50
C ASP A 262 -1.16 -23.33 9.49
N VAL A 263 -0.43 -22.30 9.92
CA VAL A 263 0.20 -21.29 9.04
C VAL A 263 1.70 -21.34 9.26
N PRO A 264 2.42 -22.20 8.52
CA PRO A 264 3.86 -22.34 8.70
C PRO A 264 4.62 -21.12 8.20
N THR A 265 5.81 -20.91 8.76
CA THR A 265 6.72 -19.85 8.28
C THR A 265 7.02 -20.03 6.80
N GLY A 266 6.91 -18.94 6.05
CA GLY A 266 7.06 -18.93 4.59
C GLY A 266 5.79 -19.33 3.82
N TYR A 267 4.65 -19.52 4.52
CA TYR A 267 3.39 -19.68 3.83
C TYR A 267 3.05 -18.41 3.03
N TRP A 268 2.59 -18.55 1.80
CA TRP A 268 2.42 -17.44 0.85
C TRP A 268 1.58 -16.25 1.36
N ALA A 269 0.64 -16.50 2.27
CA ALA A 269 -0.22 -15.48 2.87
C ALA A 269 0.10 -15.21 4.34
N GLU A 270 1.19 -15.75 4.88
CA GLU A 270 1.56 -15.69 6.30
C GLU A 270 1.43 -14.27 6.86
N THR A 271 2.14 -13.33 6.28
CA THR A 271 2.21 -11.94 6.74
C THR A 271 0.84 -11.27 6.74
N TYR A 272 0.03 -11.54 5.73
CA TYR A 272 -1.33 -11.00 5.63
C TYR A 272 -2.26 -11.59 6.67
N ILE A 273 -2.17 -12.89 6.94
CA ILE A 273 -2.96 -13.59 7.95
C ILE A 273 -2.67 -13.01 9.33
N TYR A 274 -1.41 -12.90 9.71
CA TYR A 274 -1.05 -12.34 11.01
C TYR A 274 -1.40 -10.86 11.13
N SER A 275 -1.23 -10.10 10.04
CA SER A 275 -1.64 -8.72 10.02
C SER A 275 -3.17 -8.55 10.20
N THR A 276 -4.00 -9.38 9.55
CA THR A 276 -5.46 -9.31 9.76
C THR A 276 -5.86 -9.67 11.19
N LYS A 277 -5.14 -10.59 11.85
CA LYS A 277 -5.35 -10.92 13.27
C LYS A 277 -4.99 -9.74 14.19
N ILE A 278 -3.83 -9.11 13.97
CA ILE A 278 -3.37 -7.95 14.76
C ILE A 278 -4.36 -6.78 14.62
N LEU A 279 -4.82 -6.54 13.39
CA LEU A 279 -5.79 -5.47 13.10
C LEU A 279 -7.23 -5.82 13.53
N GLY A 280 -7.46 -7.03 14.04
CA GLY A 280 -8.77 -7.47 14.51
C GLY A 280 -9.77 -7.81 13.40
N TRP A 281 -9.35 -7.85 12.13
CA TRP A 281 -10.27 -8.12 11.02
C TRP A 281 -10.70 -9.57 10.92
N LEU A 282 -9.70 -10.48 10.98
CA LEU A 282 -9.91 -11.92 10.99
C LEU A 282 -9.28 -12.55 12.23
N GLN A 283 -9.99 -13.50 12.83
CA GLN A 283 -9.52 -14.24 13.99
C GLN A 283 -9.39 -15.73 13.64
N GLY A 284 -8.59 -16.46 14.42
CA GLY A 284 -8.57 -17.92 14.36
C GLY A 284 -9.83 -18.56 14.91
N GLY A 285 -9.98 -19.85 14.69
CA GLY A 285 -11.03 -20.66 15.29
C GLY A 285 -10.83 -20.88 16.79
N THR A 286 -11.83 -21.49 17.45
CA THR A 286 -11.74 -21.90 18.87
C THR A 286 -10.70 -22.99 19.11
N ASP A 287 -10.32 -23.70 18.07
CA ASP A 287 -9.23 -24.69 18.00
C ASP A 287 -7.83 -24.06 17.90
N ARG A 288 -7.73 -22.70 17.86
CA ARG A 288 -6.52 -21.91 17.68
C ARG A 288 -5.84 -22.09 16.32
N LEU A 289 -6.58 -22.56 15.32
CA LEU A 289 -6.14 -22.64 13.94
C LEU A 289 -6.74 -21.50 13.11
N PHE A 290 -6.07 -21.12 12.01
CA PHE A 290 -6.59 -20.12 11.09
C PHE A 290 -7.46 -20.74 10.00
N HIS A 291 -7.16 -21.98 9.62
CA HIS A 291 -7.77 -22.69 8.49
C HIS A 291 -7.59 -21.95 7.15
N PRO A 292 -6.34 -21.70 6.70
CA PRO A 292 -6.04 -20.83 5.55
C PRO A 292 -6.70 -21.30 4.25
N GLU A 293 -6.78 -22.60 4.03
CA GLU A 293 -7.34 -23.18 2.80
C GLU A 293 -8.86 -23.40 2.87
N ARG A 294 -9.47 -23.23 4.05
CA ARG A 294 -10.93 -23.33 4.17
C ARG A 294 -11.60 -22.20 3.43
N GLU A 295 -12.69 -22.50 2.74
CA GLU A 295 -13.56 -21.49 2.13
C GLU A 295 -14.13 -20.57 3.22
N ILE A 296 -14.11 -19.24 2.96
CA ILE A 296 -14.74 -18.29 3.87
C ILE A 296 -16.24 -18.23 3.59
N THR A 297 -17.03 -18.17 4.65
CA THR A 297 -18.48 -18.00 4.50
C THR A 297 -18.86 -16.53 4.25
N ARG A 298 -20.03 -16.30 3.69
CA ARG A 298 -20.56 -14.95 3.43
C ARG A 298 -20.67 -14.13 4.73
N ALA A 299 -21.11 -14.73 5.84
CA ALA A 299 -21.19 -14.09 7.15
C ALA A 299 -19.81 -13.71 7.70
N GLU A 300 -18.83 -14.61 7.63
CA GLU A 300 -17.46 -14.33 8.06
C GLU A 300 -16.85 -13.17 7.26
N ALA A 301 -17.07 -13.14 5.95
CA ALA A 301 -16.56 -12.08 5.09
C ALA A 301 -17.18 -10.72 5.42
N VAL A 302 -18.51 -10.66 5.64
CA VAL A 302 -19.20 -9.43 6.06
C VAL A 302 -18.67 -8.94 7.40
N THR A 303 -18.53 -9.84 8.38
CA THR A 303 -17.99 -9.51 9.70
C THR A 303 -16.57 -8.92 9.58
N ALA A 304 -15.69 -9.56 8.82
CA ALA A 304 -14.32 -9.08 8.63
C ALA A 304 -14.26 -7.73 7.89
N ILE A 305 -15.07 -7.53 6.87
CA ILE A 305 -15.17 -6.27 6.13
C ILE A 305 -15.69 -5.15 7.05
N ASN A 306 -16.72 -5.41 7.86
CA ASN A 306 -17.23 -4.41 8.80
C ASN A 306 -16.18 -4.02 9.85
N ARG A 307 -15.45 -4.97 10.40
CA ARG A 307 -14.30 -4.70 11.29
C ARG A 307 -13.21 -3.86 10.60
N MET A 308 -12.85 -4.22 9.39
CA MET A 308 -11.90 -3.46 8.57
C MET A 308 -12.35 -2.02 8.34
N LEU A 309 -13.66 -1.78 8.16
CA LEU A 309 -14.24 -0.46 7.96
C LEU A 309 -14.48 0.30 9.28
N GLY A 310 -14.18 -0.30 10.44
CA GLY A 310 -14.46 0.30 11.75
C GLY A 310 -15.96 0.45 12.04
N ARG A 311 -16.81 -0.37 11.43
CA ARG A 311 -18.25 -0.36 11.66
C ARG A 311 -18.58 -1.14 12.91
N ASP A 312 -19.44 -0.57 13.75
CA ASP A 312 -19.91 -1.26 14.97
C ASP A 312 -20.75 -2.48 14.59
N GLU A 313 -20.45 -3.64 15.20
CA GLU A 313 -21.21 -4.88 15.01
C GLU A 313 -22.62 -4.78 15.60
N SER A 314 -22.92 -3.75 16.41
CA SER A 314 -24.22 -3.56 17.07
C SER A 314 -25.30 -3.00 16.17
N VAL A 315 -24.98 -2.56 14.96
CA VAL A 315 -25.97 -2.04 13.98
C VAL A 315 -26.32 -3.15 12.99
N THR A 316 -27.12 -4.09 13.43
CA THR A 316 -27.86 -5.00 12.55
C THR A 316 -29.19 -4.35 12.23
N GLU A 317 -29.30 -3.69 11.09
CA GLU A 317 -30.58 -3.46 10.42
C GLU A 317 -30.75 -4.38 9.23
#